data_d706fbc237cc5b920d4ace20145763c5
#
_entry.id   d706fbc237cc5b920d4ace20145763c5
#
_cell.length_a   1.000
_cell.length_b   1.000
_cell.length_c   1.000
_cell.angle_alpha   90.00
_cell.angle_beta   90.00
_cell.angle_gamma   90.00
#
_symmetry.space_group_name_H-M   'P 1'
#
loop_
_entity.id
_entity.type
_entity.pdbx_description
1 polymer ?
#
loop_
_entity_poly.entity_id
_entity_poly.type
_entity_poly.pdbx_seq_one_letter_code
_entity_poly.pdbx_strand_id
1 'polypeptide(L)'
;MWDDDNNAPGARIAMPAPVLIHVAPVTPTLAPGVRAVEVAPAQSAYVGNTAFNLLDAESDANSEAMAILVNGRVIGFYRLDFGPRSVIGRELGTPHIGVRAFCIDHRHQGRGHGSRAAAAMAEDVRRRHPDQRLMVLAVHARNRVGIAAYQRAGFVHNGQYMSGGRAGPQLVMFRYLPAQR
;
A
#
# COMPACT_ATOMS: atom_id res chain seq x y z
N MET A 1 17.00 -56.39 31.47
CA MET A 1 15.94 -55.44 31.97
C MET A 1 16.40 -54.06 31.59
N TRP A 2 15.94 -53.60 30.43
CA TRP A 2 16.26 -52.28 29.86
C TRP A 2 14.94 -51.52 29.84
N ASP A 3 14.82 -50.49 30.66
CA ASP A 3 13.68 -49.60 30.68
C ASP A 3 13.91 -48.49 29.65
N ASP A 4 13.19 -48.58 28.52
CA ASP A 4 13.02 -47.54 27.54
C ASP A 4 11.76 -46.73 27.90
N ASP A 5 11.90 -45.70 28.72
CA ASP A 5 10.86 -44.70 28.93
C ASP A 5 11.47 -43.29 28.78
N ASN A 6 11.72 -42.88 27.54
CA ASN A 6 11.95 -41.47 27.24
C ASN A 6 11.15 -41.04 26.00
N ASN A 7 9.81 -41.15 26.11
CA ASN A 7 8.90 -40.56 25.15
C ASN A 7 8.37 -39.22 25.71
N ALA A 8 9.20 -38.21 25.70
CA ALA A 8 8.73 -36.82 25.91
C ALA A 8 7.96 -36.38 24.67
N PRO A 9 6.68 -35.95 24.77
CA PRO A 9 5.95 -35.41 23.63
C PRO A 9 6.62 -34.12 23.17
N GLY A 10 7.18 -34.16 21.96
CA GLY A 10 7.78 -32.99 21.32
C GLY A 10 6.83 -31.79 21.37
N ALA A 11 7.22 -30.72 22.05
CA ALA A 11 6.52 -29.46 22.07
C ALA A 11 6.31 -29.01 20.61
N ARG A 12 5.08 -29.05 20.11
CA ARG A 12 4.71 -28.45 18.84
C ARG A 12 4.99 -26.97 18.99
N ILE A 13 6.03 -26.50 18.31
CA ILE A 13 6.27 -25.06 18.16
C ILE A 13 5.03 -24.51 17.43
N ALA A 14 4.18 -23.84 18.17
CA ALA A 14 3.01 -23.16 17.61
C ALA A 14 3.53 -22.13 16.60
N MET A 15 3.29 -22.36 15.31
CA MET A 15 3.57 -21.37 14.29
C MET A 15 2.76 -20.10 14.62
N PRO A 16 3.39 -18.93 14.64
CA PRO A 16 2.65 -17.68 14.88
C PRO A 16 1.56 -17.55 13.83
N ALA A 17 0.35 -17.19 14.26
CA ALA A 17 -0.79 -16.98 13.37
C ALA A 17 -0.39 -16.03 12.22
N PRO A 18 -0.81 -16.32 10.99
CA PRO A 18 -0.46 -15.49 9.85
C PRO A 18 -0.94 -14.05 10.09
N VAL A 19 -0.02 -13.10 9.95
CA VAL A 19 -0.34 -11.68 10.08
C VAL A 19 -1.23 -11.27 8.92
N LEU A 20 -2.50 -11.06 9.19
CA LEU A 20 -3.49 -10.66 8.19
C LEU A 20 -3.39 -9.15 7.96
N ILE A 21 -3.01 -8.74 6.75
CA ILE A 21 -3.13 -7.37 6.29
C ILE A 21 -4.52 -7.18 5.69
N HIS A 22 -5.19 -6.14 6.13
CA HIS A 22 -6.49 -5.71 5.62
C HIS A 22 -6.42 -4.25 5.18
N VAL A 23 -7.16 -3.89 4.12
CA VAL A 23 -7.33 -2.50 3.67
C VAL A 23 -8.81 -2.16 3.67
N ALA A 24 -9.15 -0.95 4.07
CA ALA A 24 -10.52 -0.48 4.12
C ALA A 24 -10.62 1.03 3.88
N PRO A 25 -11.75 1.53 3.34
CA PRO A 25 -12.04 2.96 3.32
C PRO A 25 -11.93 3.56 4.73
N VAL A 26 -11.40 4.77 4.81
CA VAL A 26 -11.29 5.47 6.09
C VAL A 26 -12.67 5.88 6.56
N THR A 27 -13.05 5.42 7.73
CA THR A 27 -14.27 5.80 8.44
C THR A 27 -13.93 6.80 9.55
N PRO A 28 -14.92 7.50 10.13
CA PRO A 28 -14.69 8.35 11.32
C PRO A 28 -13.98 7.60 12.47
N THR A 29 -14.23 6.30 12.61
CA THR A 29 -13.58 5.45 13.62
C THR A 29 -12.10 5.18 13.31
N LEU A 30 -11.73 5.06 12.03
CA LEU A 30 -10.35 4.79 11.61
C LEU A 30 -9.52 6.07 11.45
N ALA A 31 -10.16 7.22 11.21
CA ALA A 31 -9.48 8.48 10.94
C ALA A 31 -8.47 8.91 12.02
N PRO A 32 -8.72 8.76 13.33
CA PRO A 32 -7.72 9.07 14.35
C PRO A 32 -6.46 8.21 14.21
N GLY A 33 -6.61 6.92 13.91
CA GLY A 33 -5.50 5.99 13.68
C GLY A 33 -4.70 6.38 12.43
N VAL A 34 -5.37 6.81 11.36
CA VAL A 34 -4.71 7.28 10.13
C VAL A 34 -3.92 8.57 10.38
N ARG A 35 -4.49 9.53 11.12
CA ARG A 35 -3.78 10.78 11.49
C ARG A 35 -2.53 10.53 12.34
N ALA A 36 -2.51 9.45 13.09
CA ALA A 36 -1.37 9.05 13.94
C ALA A 36 -0.28 8.26 13.18
N VAL A 37 -0.48 7.97 11.90
CA VAL A 37 0.55 7.32 11.06
C VAL A 37 1.69 8.29 10.80
N GLU A 38 2.89 7.89 11.17
CA GLU A 38 4.13 8.66 10.98
C GLU A 38 5.12 7.87 10.14
N VAL A 39 5.69 8.52 9.13
CA VAL A 39 6.82 7.95 8.38
C VAL A 39 8.14 8.39 8.99
N ALA A 40 9.21 7.62 8.74
CA ALA A 40 10.54 8.04 9.20
C ALA A 40 10.92 9.41 8.58
N PRO A 41 11.66 10.28 9.28
CA PRO A 41 12.03 11.62 8.79
C PRO A 41 12.62 11.62 7.38
N ALA A 42 13.47 10.64 7.05
CA ALA A 42 14.06 10.49 5.72
C ALA A 42 13.02 10.16 4.61
N GLN A 43 11.82 9.76 4.97
CA GLN A 43 10.74 9.38 4.04
C GLN A 43 9.69 10.48 3.90
N SER A 44 9.70 11.49 4.75
CA SER A 44 8.70 12.58 4.75
C SER A 44 8.66 13.32 3.41
N ALA A 45 9.79 13.45 2.73
CA ALA A 45 9.86 14.04 1.40
C ALA A 45 9.16 13.21 0.31
N TYR A 46 8.90 11.92 0.54
CA TYR A 46 8.27 11.02 -0.45
C TYR A 46 6.75 10.96 -0.33
N VAL A 47 6.23 11.10 0.88
CA VAL A 47 4.80 10.86 1.16
C VAL A 47 4.08 12.14 1.58
N GLY A 48 4.80 13.10 2.16
CA GLY A 48 4.21 14.26 2.79
C GLY A 48 3.57 13.93 4.16
N ASN A 49 2.76 14.85 4.65
CA ASN A 49 2.04 14.70 5.93
C ASN A 49 0.76 13.88 5.74
N THR A 50 0.58 12.81 6.52
CA THR A 50 -0.58 11.91 6.41
C THR A 50 -1.89 12.61 6.76
N ALA A 51 -1.91 13.48 7.78
CA ALA A 51 -3.12 14.23 8.13
C ALA A 51 -3.55 15.19 7.01
N PHE A 52 -2.60 15.86 6.35
CA PHE A 52 -2.88 16.68 5.17
C PHE A 52 -3.42 15.84 4.02
N ASN A 53 -2.79 14.71 3.71
CA ASN A 53 -3.25 13.81 2.65
C ASN A 53 -4.65 13.25 2.91
N LEU A 54 -5.01 13.02 4.18
CA LEU A 54 -6.37 12.59 4.55
C LEU A 54 -7.39 13.71 4.29
N LEU A 55 -7.13 14.93 4.75
CA LEU A 55 -8.02 16.08 4.52
C LEU A 55 -8.18 16.38 3.03
N ASP A 56 -7.10 16.31 2.27
CA ASP A 56 -7.11 16.52 0.82
C ASP A 56 -7.95 15.44 0.11
N ALA A 57 -7.85 14.19 0.55
CA ALA A 57 -8.69 13.09 0.04
C ALA A 57 -10.18 13.27 0.38
N GLU A 58 -10.50 13.76 1.59
CA GLU A 58 -11.87 14.01 2.03
C GLU A 58 -12.54 15.17 1.25
N SER A 59 -11.74 16.10 0.72
CA SER A 59 -12.22 17.26 -0.04
C SER A 59 -12.32 17.04 -1.55
N ASP A 60 -11.76 15.95 -2.07
CA ASP A 60 -11.71 15.62 -3.50
C ASP A 60 -12.68 14.48 -3.84
N ALA A 61 -13.73 14.80 -4.59
CA ALA A 61 -14.74 13.81 -5.03
C ALA A 61 -14.18 12.67 -5.89
N ASN A 62 -13.01 12.85 -6.50
CA ASN A 62 -12.31 11.82 -7.25
C ASN A 62 -11.29 11.04 -6.41
N SER A 63 -11.33 11.15 -5.09
CA SER A 63 -10.35 10.53 -4.21
C SER A 63 -11.01 9.69 -3.13
N GLU A 64 -10.40 8.57 -2.79
CA GLU A 64 -10.82 7.72 -1.69
C GLU A 64 -9.64 7.49 -0.73
N ALA A 65 -9.83 7.87 0.53
CA ALA A 65 -8.87 7.65 1.59
C ALA A 65 -8.97 6.22 2.11
N MET A 66 -7.83 5.52 2.20
CA MET A 66 -7.77 4.10 2.55
C MET A 66 -6.83 3.87 3.73
N ALA A 67 -7.30 3.13 4.72
CA ALA A 67 -6.49 2.66 5.84
C ALA A 67 -5.87 1.28 5.55
N ILE A 68 -4.65 1.08 6.03
CA ILE A 68 -3.97 -0.22 6.06
C ILE A 68 -3.97 -0.72 7.51
N LEU A 69 -4.50 -1.93 7.72
CA LEU A 69 -4.68 -2.49 9.05
C LEU A 69 -3.94 -3.82 9.22
N VAL A 70 -3.43 -4.04 10.43
CA VAL A 70 -2.96 -5.35 10.92
C VAL A 70 -3.72 -5.67 12.18
N ASN A 71 -4.41 -6.81 12.21
CA ASN A 71 -5.21 -7.25 13.37
C ASN A 71 -6.15 -6.13 13.87
N GLY A 72 -6.81 -5.41 12.96
CA GLY A 72 -7.74 -4.32 13.28
C GLY A 72 -7.09 -2.98 13.66
N ARG A 73 -5.76 -2.91 13.78
CA ARG A 73 -5.02 -1.68 14.10
C ARG A 73 -4.53 -1.00 12.82
N VAL A 74 -4.76 0.29 12.69
CA VAL A 74 -4.22 1.09 11.58
C VAL A 74 -2.69 1.15 11.70
N ILE A 75 -2.00 0.79 10.62
CA ILE A 75 -0.55 0.82 10.49
C ILE A 75 -0.07 1.59 9.27
N GLY A 76 -0.98 2.14 8.47
CA GLY A 76 -0.63 2.85 7.25
C GLY A 76 -1.84 3.46 6.57
N PHE A 77 -1.56 4.13 5.47
CA PHE A 77 -2.53 4.91 4.71
C PHE A 77 -2.16 4.93 3.22
N TYR A 78 -3.14 5.09 2.35
CA TYR A 78 -2.97 5.47 0.94
C TYR A 78 -4.23 6.16 0.42
N ARG A 79 -4.12 6.77 -0.76
CA ARG A 79 -5.26 7.33 -1.51
C ARG A 79 -5.42 6.60 -2.83
N LEU A 80 -6.65 6.33 -3.19
CA LEU A 80 -7.05 6.04 -4.56
C LEU A 80 -7.46 7.35 -5.23
N ASP A 81 -7.06 7.56 -6.47
CA ASP A 81 -7.37 8.73 -7.28
C ASP A 81 -7.98 8.26 -8.60
N PHE A 82 -9.24 8.61 -8.80
CA PHE A 82 -10.08 8.19 -9.95
C PHE A 82 -10.06 9.22 -11.09
N GLY A 83 -9.28 10.28 -10.95
CA GLY A 83 -9.17 11.29 -12.00
C GLY A 83 -8.57 10.71 -13.29
N PRO A 84 -9.06 11.09 -14.48
CA PRO A 84 -8.62 10.51 -15.75
C PRO A 84 -7.15 10.81 -16.08
N ARG A 85 -6.55 11.79 -15.42
CA ARG A 85 -5.13 12.17 -15.53
C ARG A 85 -4.35 11.92 -14.25
N SER A 86 -4.89 11.05 -13.41
CA SER A 86 -4.34 10.71 -12.12
C SER A 86 -2.87 10.30 -12.21
N VAL A 87 -2.08 10.76 -11.25
CA VAL A 87 -0.65 10.44 -11.05
C VAL A 87 0.25 10.99 -12.17
N ILE A 88 0.02 10.64 -13.42
CA ILE A 88 0.94 10.92 -14.54
C ILE A 88 0.56 12.14 -15.40
N GLY A 89 -0.52 12.85 -15.05
CA GLY A 89 -0.93 14.10 -15.72
C GLY A 89 -1.50 13.93 -17.14
N ARG A 90 -1.68 12.69 -17.61
CA ARG A 90 -2.23 12.38 -18.94
C ARG A 90 -3.17 11.18 -18.89
N GLU A 91 -4.09 11.12 -19.82
CA GLU A 91 -4.96 9.96 -20.01
C GLU A 91 -4.17 8.75 -20.57
N LEU A 92 -4.56 7.55 -20.15
CA LEU A 92 -3.90 6.30 -20.57
C LEU A 92 -4.68 5.51 -21.62
N GLY A 93 -5.89 5.96 -22.01
CA GLY A 93 -6.76 5.22 -22.91
C GLY A 93 -7.30 3.90 -22.35
N THR A 94 -7.04 3.62 -21.07
CA THR A 94 -7.47 2.43 -20.33
C THR A 94 -8.02 2.89 -18.99
N PRO A 95 -9.18 2.38 -18.53
CA PRO A 95 -9.69 2.68 -17.20
C PRO A 95 -8.66 2.36 -16.13
N HIS A 96 -8.29 3.37 -15.34
CA HIS A 96 -7.22 3.23 -14.36
C HIS A 96 -7.50 3.99 -13.08
N ILE A 97 -6.87 3.52 -12.00
CA ILE A 97 -6.85 4.16 -10.69
C ILE A 97 -5.43 4.57 -10.35
N GLY A 98 -5.25 5.80 -9.93
CA GLY A 98 -4.01 6.28 -9.35
C GLY A 98 -3.86 5.87 -7.89
N VAL A 99 -2.63 5.61 -7.46
CA VAL A 99 -2.29 5.39 -6.05
C VAL A 99 -1.37 6.51 -5.60
N ARG A 100 -1.76 7.20 -4.53
CA ARG A 100 -1.01 8.30 -3.94
C ARG A 100 -0.79 8.11 -2.45
N ALA A 101 0.20 8.76 -1.90
CA ALA A 101 0.47 8.87 -0.46
C ALA A 101 0.55 7.51 0.27
N PHE A 102 0.92 6.42 -0.42
CA PHE A 102 1.05 5.10 0.21
C PHE A 102 2.19 5.11 1.21
N CYS A 103 1.86 4.82 2.47
CA CYS A 103 2.84 4.74 3.54
C CYS A 103 2.48 3.68 4.58
N ILE A 104 3.52 3.16 5.23
CA ILE A 104 3.44 2.34 6.44
C ILE A 104 4.10 3.14 7.57
N ASP A 105 3.46 3.18 8.70
CA ASP A 105 4.01 3.76 9.92
C ASP A 105 5.41 3.21 10.21
N HIS A 106 6.34 4.08 10.56
CA HIS A 106 7.75 3.71 10.74
C HIS A 106 7.94 2.59 11.79
N ARG A 107 7.09 2.54 12.81
CA ARG A 107 7.09 1.50 13.87
C ARG A 107 6.70 0.11 13.34
N HIS A 108 6.08 0.06 12.16
CA HIS A 108 5.60 -1.16 11.51
C HIS A 108 6.38 -1.52 10.23
N GLN A 109 7.41 -0.75 9.87
CA GLN A 109 8.26 -1.04 8.70
C GLN A 109 9.23 -2.21 8.95
N GLY A 110 9.91 -2.67 7.91
CA GLY A 110 10.89 -3.76 8.00
C GLY A 110 10.31 -5.17 8.17
N ARG A 111 8.99 -5.33 8.21
CA ARG A 111 8.28 -6.61 8.46
C ARG A 111 7.53 -7.14 7.24
N GLY A 112 7.81 -6.62 6.05
CA GLY A 112 7.12 -6.98 4.82
C GLY A 112 5.67 -6.48 4.72
N HIS A 113 5.22 -5.60 5.62
CA HIS A 113 3.85 -5.07 5.59
C HIS A 113 3.56 -4.26 4.33
N GLY A 114 4.54 -3.49 3.82
CA GLY A 114 4.35 -2.66 2.62
C GLY A 114 3.99 -3.49 1.38
N SER A 115 4.70 -4.57 1.09
CA SER A 115 4.40 -5.41 -0.07
C SER A 115 3.07 -6.17 0.07
N ARG A 116 2.76 -6.66 1.28
CA ARG A 116 1.46 -7.31 1.55
C ARG A 116 0.30 -6.32 1.47
N ALA A 117 0.48 -5.10 1.97
CA ALA A 117 -0.53 -4.04 1.85
C ALA A 117 -0.76 -3.64 0.39
N ALA A 118 0.30 -3.50 -0.41
CA ALA A 118 0.17 -3.21 -1.84
C ALA A 118 -0.52 -4.34 -2.61
N ALA A 119 -0.32 -5.60 -2.23
CA ALA A 119 -1.05 -6.73 -2.78
C ALA A 119 -2.53 -6.72 -2.38
N ALA A 120 -2.83 -6.47 -1.09
CA ALA A 120 -4.20 -6.36 -0.57
C ALA A 120 -4.96 -5.17 -1.20
N MET A 121 -4.30 -4.04 -1.39
CA MET A 121 -4.83 -2.87 -2.11
C MET A 121 -5.29 -3.24 -3.52
N ALA A 122 -4.46 -3.96 -4.27
CA ALA A 122 -4.82 -4.31 -5.65
C ALA A 122 -5.98 -5.33 -5.70
N GLU A 123 -6.05 -6.25 -4.76
CA GLU A 123 -7.17 -7.18 -4.66
C GLU A 123 -8.46 -6.46 -4.26
N ASP A 124 -8.38 -5.49 -3.34
CA ASP A 124 -9.52 -4.67 -2.94
C ASP A 124 -10.04 -3.82 -4.11
N VAL A 125 -9.14 -3.17 -4.86
CA VAL A 125 -9.51 -2.41 -6.06
C VAL A 125 -10.17 -3.32 -7.10
N ARG A 126 -9.59 -4.49 -7.37
CA ARG A 126 -10.17 -5.46 -8.31
C ARG A 126 -11.60 -5.85 -7.92
N ARG A 127 -11.86 -6.02 -6.63
CA ARG A 127 -13.18 -6.43 -6.10
C ARG A 127 -14.19 -5.29 -6.09
N ARG A 128 -13.80 -4.08 -5.65
CA ARG A 128 -14.71 -2.94 -5.49
C ARG A 128 -14.89 -2.12 -6.76
N HIS A 129 -13.91 -2.15 -7.66
CA HIS A 129 -13.88 -1.36 -8.89
C HIS A 129 -13.62 -2.26 -10.11
N PRO A 130 -14.57 -3.18 -10.43
CA PRO A 130 -14.36 -4.22 -11.46
C PRO A 130 -14.17 -3.68 -12.88
N ASP A 131 -14.55 -2.43 -13.13
CA ASP A 131 -14.34 -1.77 -14.43
C ASP A 131 -12.91 -1.24 -14.63
N GLN A 132 -12.14 -1.13 -13.56
CA GLN A 132 -10.76 -0.67 -13.64
C GLN A 132 -9.86 -1.79 -14.15
N ARG A 133 -8.91 -1.44 -15.02
CA ARG A 133 -7.99 -2.38 -15.67
C ARG A 133 -6.54 -2.17 -15.29
N LEU A 134 -6.24 -1.04 -14.66
CA LEU A 134 -4.87 -0.65 -14.38
C LEU A 134 -4.80 0.15 -13.08
N MET A 135 -3.80 -0.15 -12.27
CA MET A 135 -3.36 0.73 -11.19
C MET A 135 -2.06 1.40 -11.58
N VAL A 136 -1.94 2.70 -11.27
CA VAL A 136 -0.78 3.51 -11.61
C VAL A 136 -0.29 4.22 -10.36
N LEU A 137 1.01 4.23 -10.14
CA LEU A 137 1.66 5.02 -9.10
C LEU A 137 2.97 5.63 -9.60
N ALA A 138 3.41 6.66 -8.91
CA ALA A 138 4.73 7.22 -9.09
C ALA A 138 5.50 7.13 -7.75
N VAL A 139 6.66 6.53 -7.78
CA VAL A 139 7.52 6.35 -6.62
C VAL A 139 8.85 7.06 -6.83
N HIS A 140 9.33 7.77 -5.81
CA HIS A 140 10.62 8.46 -5.90
C HIS A 140 11.74 7.48 -6.27
N ALA A 141 12.57 7.83 -7.27
CA ALA A 141 13.59 6.93 -7.82
C ALA A 141 14.61 6.42 -6.79
N ARG A 142 14.84 7.18 -5.70
CA ARG A 142 15.71 6.76 -4.60
C ARG A 142 15.00 5.91 -3.55
N ASN A 143 13.68 5.79 -3.59
CA ASN A 143 12.91 4.96 -2.65
C ASN A 143 12.97 3.48 -3.04
N ARG A 144 14.16 2.88 -2.93
CA ARG A 144 14.40 1.48 -3.31
C ARG A 144 13.51 0.51 -2.53
N VAL A 145 13.22 0.80 -1.27
CA VAL A 145 12.36 -0.03 -0.42
C VAL A 145 10.92 -0.03 -0.94
N GLY A 146 10.39 1.15 -1.29
CA GLY A 146 9.06 1.29 -1.89
C GLY A 146 8.97 0.58 -3.24
N ILE A 147 9.95 0.80 -4.13
CA ILE A 147 10.01 0.15 -5.45
C ILE A 147 9.98 -1.38 -5.29
N ALA A 148 10.83 -1.94 -4.43
CA ALA A 148 10.87 -3.38 -4.17
C ALA A 148 9.56 -3.91 -3.55
N ALA A 149 8.89 -3.13 -2.69
CA ALA A 149 7.59 -3.51 -2.13
C ALA A 149 6.51 -3.59 -3.21
N TYR A 150 6.45 -2.62 -4.12
CA TYR A 150 5.52 -2.62 -5.24
C TYR A 150 5.82 -3.74 -6.24
N GLN A 151 7.09 -4.00 -6.56
CA GLN A 151 7.47 -5.11 -7.44
C GLN A 151 7.01 -6.47 -6.86
N ARG A 152 7.20 -6.71 -5.56
CA ARG A 152 6.69 -7.93 -4.90
C ARG A 152 5.17 -8.02 -4.91
N ALA A 153 4.49 -6.89 -4.99
CA ALA A 153 3.03 -6.80 -5.13
C ALA A 153 2.57 -6.86 -6.61
N GLY A 154 3.44 -7.16 -7.55
CA GLY A 154 3.11 -7.33 -8.97
C GLY A 154 3.03 -6.04 -9.78
N PHE A 155 3.52 -4.92 -9.26
CA PHE A 155 3.72 -3.73 -10.06
C PHE A 155 4.99 -3.86 -10.91
N VAL A 156 4.90 -3.39 -12.14
CA VAL A 156 6.01 -3.35 -13.10
C VAL A 156 6.26 -1.92 -13.58
N HIS A 157 7.40 -1.65 -14.17
CA HIS A 157 7.72 -0.36 -14.81
C HIS A 157 8.40 -0.60 -16.15
N ASN A 158 8.29 0.37 -17.03
CA ASN A 158 8.93 0.39 -18.35
C ASN A 158 10.11 1.37 -18.43
N GLY A 159 10.61 1.82 -17.27
CA GLY A 159 11.68 2.83 -17.20
C GLY A 159 11.22 4.28 -17.37
N GLN A 160 9.91 4.54 -17.45
CA GLN A 160 9.38 5.89 -17.54
C GLN A 160 9.54 6.62 -16.20
N TYR A 161 10.09 7.83 -16.26
CA TYR A 161 10.20 8.75 -15.13
C TYR A 161 9.37 9.99 -15.37
N MET A 162 8.87 10.55 -14.26
CA MET A 162 8.23 11.86 -14.22
C MET A 162 9.14 12.84 -13.47
N SER A 163 9.02 14.12 -13.80
CA SER A 163 9.60 15.19 -12.99
C SER A 163 8.91 15.22 -11.63
N GLY A 164 9.63 14.97 -10.56
CA GLY A 164 9.09 14.84 -9.20
C GLY A 164 9.11 16.12 -8.37
N GLY A 165 9.04 17.29 -8.98
CA GLY A 165 9.10 18.56 -8.26
C GLY A 165 10.36 18.66 -7.37
N ARG A 166 10.21 19.13 -6.13
CA ARG A 166 11.32 19.27 -5.16
C ARG A 166 11.95 17.94 -4.74
N ALA A 167 11.22 16.84 -4.83
CA ALA A 167 11.69 15.52 -4.41
C ALA A 167 12.60 14.85 -5.45
N GLY A 168 12.60 15.32 -6.72
CA GLY A 168 13.36 14.73 -7.82
C GLY A 168 12.56 13.70 -8.62
N PRO A 169 13.20 12.93 -9.53
CA PRO A 169 12.51 12.07 -10.47
C PRO A 169 11.74 10.94 -9.78
N GLN A 170 10.57 10.65 -10.31
CA GLN A 170 9.70 9.56 -9.85
C GLN A 170 9.55 8.49 -10.94
N LEU A 171 9.76 7.24 -10.58
CA LEU A 171 9.54 6.08 -11.43
C LEU A 171 8.05 5.78 -11.49
N VAL A 172 7.49 5.71 -12.69
CA VAL A 172 6.09 5.32 -12.89
C VAL A 172 6.00 3.80 -12.90
N MET A 173 5.09 3.27 -12.08
CA MET A 173 4.84 1.83 -11.99
C MET A 173 3.37 1.53 -12.23
N PHE A 174 3.12 0.36 -12.82
CA PHE A 174 1.80 -0.10 -13.26
C PHE A 174 1.52 -1.49 -12.72
N ARG A 175 0.26 -1.76 -12.37
CA ARG A 175 -0.23 -3.11 -12.12
C ARG A 175 -1.52 -3.33 -12.89
N TYR A 176 -1.53 -4.32 -13.78
CA TYR A 176 -2.73 -4.74 -14.50
C TYR A 176 -3.68 -5.48 -13.57
N LEU A 177 -4.97 -5.17 -13.72
CA LEU A 177 -6.07 -5.82 -13.01
C LEU A 177 -6.82 -6.70 -14.02
N PRO A 178 -6.74 -8.03 -13.91
CA PRO A 178 -7.49 -8.92 -14.80
C PRO A 178 -8.98 -8.71 -14.62
N ALA A 179 -9.74 -8.82 -15.70
CA ALA A 179 -11.20 -8.81 -15.66
C ALA A 179 -11.69 -9.94 -14.74
N GLN A 180 -12.73 -9.67 -13.96
CA GLN A 180 -13.44 -10.75 -13.27
C GLN A 180 -14.18 -11.57 -14.33
N ARG A 181 -14.03 -12.88 -14.28
CA ARG A 181 -14.80 -13.82 -15.11
C ARG A 181 -16.17 -14.02 -14.55
#